data_f4e153ed357af5e2d124efca0299ae7e
#
_entry.id   f4e153ed357af5e2d124efca0299ae7e
#
_cell.length_a   1.000
_cell.length_b   1.000
_cell.length_c   1.000
_cell.angle_alpha   90.00
_cell.angle_beta   90.00
_cell.angle_gamma   90.00
#
_symmetry.space_group_name_H-M   'P 1'
#
loop_
_entity.id
_entity.type
_entity.pdbx_description
1 polymer ?
#
loop_
_entity_poly.entity_id
_entity_poly.type
_entity_poly.pdbx_seq_one_letter_code
_entity_poly.pdbx_strand_id
1 'polypeptide(L)'
;SMIHVGDNPVSDVKNAKKHGFEVFYYPNVNRNALLYRSYDMSAVVGGAYRGIVNNKLYNGTEQLPMEYEYGYIYGGLFVLGYCNFIHTYAREHGIDKLLFLSRDGDILRQAYAVLFPEEKTEYVYWSRAAATKLMARYNRYDFFRRYLYHKADGTYTLEQILKSMRLEFLLDRLLQRLPHETYLTSGNV
;
A
#
# COMPACT_ATOMS: atom_id res chain seq x y z
N SER A 1 -34.44 26.28 -26.29
CA SER A 1 -33.24 26.83 -25.61
C SER A 1 -31.99 26.29 -26.27
N MET A 2 -30.93 27.10 -26.29
CA MET A 2 -29.62 26.66 -26.78
C MET A 2 -28.69 26.53 -25.58
N ILE A 3 -27.95 25.42 -25.52
CA ILE A 3 -26.99 25.15 -24.48
C ILE A 3 -25.59 25.32 -25.05
N HIS A 4 -24.77 26.16 -24.41
CA HIS A 4 -23.35 26.29 -24.72
C HIS A 4 -22.54 25.42 -23.74
N VAL A 5 -21.66 24.59 -24.26
CA VAL A 5 -20.77 23.74 -23.46
C VAL A 5 -19.34 24.19 -23.69
N GLY A 6 -18.60 24.45 -22.61
CA GLY A 6 -17.21 24.86 -22.72
C GLY A 6 -16.46 24.92 -21.40
N ASP A 7 -15.14 25.07 -21.47
CA ASP A 7 -14.24 24.98 -20.33
C ASP A 7 -13.62 26.34 -19.91
N ASN A 8 -13.90 27.38 -20.67
CA ASN A 8 -13.39 28.72 -20.34
C ASN A 8 -14.41 29.52 -19.54
N PRO A 9 -14.09 29.94 -18.28
CA PRO A 9 -15.03 30.67 -17.43
C PRO A 9 -15.45 32.02 -18.00
N VAL A 10 -14.66 32.64 -18.88
CA VAL A 10 -14.96 33.95 -19.45
C VAL A 10 -15.71 33.81 -20.77
N SER A 11 -15.13 33.13 -21.76
CA SER A 11 -15.75 33.00 -23.08
C SER A 11 -16.99 32.12 -23.05
N ASP A 12 -16.88 30.93 -22.43
CA ASP A 12 -17.92 29.92 -22.51
C ASP A 12 -18.99 30.04 -21.43
N VAL A 13 -18.65 30.64 -20.28
CA VAL A 13 -19.62 30.84 -19.20
C VAL A 13 -20.15 32.27 -19.20
N LYS A 14 -19.28 33.27 -18.91
CA LYS A 14 -19.71 34.62 -18.68
C LYS A 14 -20.29 35.28 -19.95
N ASN A 15 -19.62 35.13 -21.09
CA ASN A 15 -20.05 35.72 -22.33
C ASN A 15 -21.27 34.99 -22.92
N ALA A 16 -21.29 33.65 -22.90
CA ALA A 16 -22.42 32.90 -23.38
C ALA A 16 -23.71 33.24 -22.60
N LYS A 17 -23.64 33.31 -21.26
CA LYS A 17 -24.77 33.78 -20.43
C LYS A 17 -25.27 35.17 -20.77
N LYS A 18 -24.37 36.12 -21.10
CA LYS A 18 -24.77 37.49 -21.52
C LYS A 18 -25.57 37.50 -22.82
N HIS A 19 -25.37 36.53 -23.68
CA HIS A 19 -26.09 36.36 -24.94
C HIS A 19 -27.29 35.42 -24.82
N GLY A 20 -27.73 35.08 -23.61
CA GLY A 20 -28.95 34.30 -23.36
C GLY A 20 -28.83 32.78 -23.55
N PHE A 21 -27.62 32.25 -23.62
CA PHE A 21 -27.41 30.81 -23.66
C PHE A 21 -27.53 30.20 -22.27
N GLU A 22 -28.12 29.03 -22.19
CA GLU A 22 -27.90 28.12 -21.09
C GLU A 22 -26.47 27.61 -21.19
N VAL A 23 -25.77 27.48 -20.05
CA VAL A 23 -24.35 27.12 -20.05
C VAL A 23 -24.12 25.86 -19.23
N PHE A 24 -23.50 24.88 -19.85
CA PHE A 24 -22.90 23.76 -19.18
C PHE A 24 -21.38 23.96 -19.11
N TYR A 25 -20.88 24.29 -17.93
CA TYR A 25 -19.44 24.44 -17.70
C TYR A 25 -18.80 23.06 -17.57
N TYR A 26 -17.89 22.73 -18.48
CA TYR A 26 -17.11 21.52 -18.45
C TYR A 26 -15.68 21.87 -18.02
N PRO A 27 -15.29 21.58 -16.74
CA PRO A 27 -13.99 21.99 -16.24
C PRO A 27 -12.87 21.30 -17.01
N ASN A 28 -11.86 22.09 -17.40
CA ASN A 28 -10.68 21.54 -18.08
C ASN A 28 -9.91 20.62 -17.12
N VAL A 29 -9.79 19.36 -17.51
CA VAL A 29 -9.11 18.32 -16.69
C VAL A 29 -7.68 18.69 -16.33
N ASN A 30 -6.99 19.49 -17.16
CA ASN A 30 -5.64 19.95 -16.88
C ASN A 30 -5.55 20.99 -15.75
N ARG A 31 -6.65 21.62 -15.38
CA ARG A 31 -6.70 22.56 -14.24
C ARG A 31 -6.88 21.84 -12.91
N ASN A 32 -7.61 20.73 -12.94
CA ASN A 32 -7.90 19.91 -11.77
C ASN A 32 -6.95 18.74 -11.63
N ALA A 33 -6.26 18.38 -12.71
CA ALA A 33 -5.28 17.30 -12.70
C ALA A 33 -4.12 17.70 -11.79
N LEU A 34 -3.94 16.93 -10.72
CA LEU A 34 -2.72 16.98 -9.93
C LEU A 34 -1.52 16.74 -10.85
N LEU A 35 -0.42 17.42 -10.55
CA LEU A 35 0.85 17.20 -11.23
C LEU A 35 1.45 15.89 -10.74
N TYR A 36 1.03 14.81 -11.37
CA TYR A 36 1.47 13.48 -10.98
C TYR A 36 2.90 13.20 -11.41
N ARG A 37 3.42 12.07 -10.91
CA ARG A 37 4.71 11.49 -11.26
C ARG A 37 4.97 11.27 -12.75
N SER A 38 4.10 11.76 -13.62
CA SER A 38 4.32 11.73 -15.06
C SER A 38 5.59 12.45 -15.50
N TYR A 39 6.14 13.32 -14.67
CA TYR A 39 7.42 13.98 -14.94
C TYR A 39 8.63 13.05 -14.87
N ASP A 40 8.53 11.98 -14.07
CA ASP A 40 9.59 10.97 -13.95
C ASP A 40 9.51 9.90 -15.06
N MET A 41 8.51 10.01 -15.93
CA MET A 41 8.26 9.10 -17.03
C MET A 41 8.71 9.73 -18.37
N SER A 42 8.93 8.89 -19.40
CA SER A 42 9.12 9.40 -20.76
C SER A 42 7.87 10.19 -21.21
N ALA A 43 8.04 11.12 -22.14
CA ALA A 43 6.96 11.97 -22.62
C ALA A 43 5.75 11.14 -23.14
N VAL A 44 6.01 10.02 -23.81
CA VAL A 44 4.96 9.13 -24.35
C VAL A 44 4.25 8.39 -23.21
N VAL A 45 4.99 7.73 -22.33
CA VAL A 45 4.41 6.95 -21.23
C VAL A 45 3.71 7.85 -20.24
N GLY A 46 4.32 8.98 -19.87
CA GLY A 46 3.72 9.97 -18.97
C GLY A 46 2.46 10.62 -19.55
N GLY A 47 2.45 10.88 -20.87
CA GLY A 47 1.28 11.39 -21.58
C GLY A 47 0.12 10.39 -21.58
N ALA A 48 0.39 9.12 -21.88
CA ALA A 48 -0.61 8.05 -21.84
C ALA A 48 -1.16 7.86 -20.42
N TYR A 49 -0.28 7.79 -19.42
CA TYR A 49 -0.68 7.67 -18.01
C TYR A 49 -1.59 8.83 -17.57
N ARG A 50 -1.21 10.08 -17.85
CA ARG A 50 -2.05 11.25 -17.56
C ARG A 50 -3.40 11.18 -18.27
N GLY A 51 -3.44 10.75 -19.52
CA GLY A 51 -4.67 10.57 -20.26
C GLY A 51 -5.61 9.58 -19.58
N ILE A 52 -5.10 8.42 -19.19
CA ILE A 52 -5.87 7.38 -18.47
C ILE A 52 -6.40 7.92 -17.14
N VAL A 53 -5.53 8.53 -16.33
CA VAL A 53 -5.91 9.07 -15.02
C VAL A 53 -6.95 10.16 -15.15
N ASN A 54 -6.72 11.14 -16.04
CA ASN A 54 -7.63 12.26 -16.23
C ASN A 54 -8.98 11.80 -16.78
N ASN A 55 -8.98 10.86 -17.71
CA ASN A 55 -10.22 10.31 -18.26
C ASN A 55 -11.05 9.57 -17.19
N LYS A 56 -10.42 8.84 -16.29
CA LYS A 56 -11.17 8.12 -15.24
C LYS A 56 -11.62 9.04 -14.11
N LEU A 57 -10.74 9.90 -13.62
CA LEU A 57 -10.98 10.64 -12.38
C LEU A 57 -11.62 12.03 -12.60
N TYR A 58 -11.35 12.64 -13.74
CA TYR A 58 -11.68 14.06 -13.95
C TYR A 58 -12.51 14.33 -15.21
N ASN A 59 -13.18 13.32 -15.73
CA ASN A 59 -14.05 13.47 -16.92
C ASN A 59 -15.39 14.17 -16.61
N GLY A 60 -15.67 14.48 -15.34
CA GLY A 60 -16.88 15.17 -14.91
C GLY A 60 -18.13 14.31 -14.81
N THR A 61 -18.02 13.00 -15.02
CA THR A 61 -19.18 12.07 -14.96
C THR A 61 -19.43 11.51 -13.57
N GLU A 62 -18.39 11.41 -12.75
CA GLU A 62 -18.44 10.84 -11.41
C GLU A 62 -17.67 11.72 -10.42
N GLN A 63 -18.14 11.77 -9.18
CA GLN A 63 -17.35 12.27 -8.05
C GLN A 63 -16.86 11.06 -7.26
N LEU A 64 -15.57 10.87 -7.26
CA LEU A 64 -14.92 9.76 -6.60
C LEU A 64 -14.33 10.20 -5.25
N PRO A 65 -14.32 9.35 -4.22
CA PRO A 65 -13.70 9.69 -2.95
C PRO A 65 -12.17 9.78 -3.10
N MET A 66 -11.56 10.59 -2.25
CA MET A 66 -10.12 10.88 -2.29
C MET A 66 -9.26 9.60 -2.19
N GLU A 67 -9.69 8.63 -1.41
CA GLU A 67 -9.01 7.34 -1.26
C GLU A 67 -8.98 6.57 -2.58
N TYR A 68 -10.07 6.64 -3.36
CA TYR A 68 -10.11 6.03 -4.69
C TYR A 68 -9.16 6.76 -5.66
N GLU A 69 -9.15 8.09 -5.64
CA GLU A 69 -8.25 8.87 -6.48
C GLU A 69 -6.78 8.53 -6.20
N TYR A 70 -6.37 8.54 -4.93
CA TYR A 70 -5.00 8.17 -4.55
C TYR A 70 -4.68 6.71 -4.88
N GLY A 71 -5.62 5.81 -4.65
CA GLY A 71 -5.47 4.40 -5.02
C GLY A 71 -5.27 4.23 -6.51
N TYR A 72 -6.06 4.92 -7.34
CA TYR A 72 -5.97 4.85 -8.78
C TYR A 72 -4.66 5.45 -9.33
N ILE A 73 -4.28 6.62 -8.80
CA ILE A 73 -3.09 7.36 -9.26
C ILE A 73 -1.79 6.65 -8.87
N TYR A 74 -1.66 6.29 -7.60
CA TYR A 74 -0.40 5.79 -7.05
C TYR A 74 -0.41 4.30 -6.80
N GLY A 75 -1.46 3.80 -6.16
CA GLY A 75 -1.58 2.40 -5.78
C GLY A 75 -1.70 1.48 -6.99
N GLY A 76 -2.54 1.82 -7.96
CA GLY A 76 -2.75 1.03 -9.16
C GLY A 76 -1.49 0.85 -9.98
N LEU A 77 -0.74 1.94 -10.19
CA LEU A 77 0.51 1.89 -10.93
C LEU A 77 1.56 1.02 -10.22
N PHE A 78 1.69 1.16 -8.90
CA PHE A 78 2.58 0.34 -8.09
C PHE A 78 2.20 -1.15 -8.16
N VAL A 79 0.92 -1.47 -7.93
CA VAL A 79 0.42 -2.84 -7.94
C VAL A 79 0.59 -3.49 -9.32
N LEU A 80 0.28 -2.77 -10.39
CA LEU A 80 0.48 -3.23 -11.76
C LEU A 80 1.95 -3.58 -12.03
N GLY A 81 2.86 -2.67 -11.70
CA GLY A 81 4.30 -2.89 -11.88
C GLY A 81 4.82 -4.06 -11.05
N TYR A 82 4.36 -4.16 -9.80
CA TYR A 82 4.78 -5.25 -8.91
C TYR A 82 4.23 -6.61 -9.34
N CYS A 83 2.97 -6.69 -9.79
CA CYS A 83 2.40 -7.92 -10.33
C CYS A 83 3.12 -8.37 -11.61
N ASN A 84 3.45 -7.45 -12.51
CA ASN A 84 4.25 -7.76 -13.70
C ASN A 84 5.66 -8.26 -13.34
N PHE A 85 6.29 -7.65 -12.35
CA PHE A 85 7.59 -8.12 -11.85
C PHE A 85 7.50 -9.55 -11.32
N ILE A 86 6.50 -9.84 -10.47
CA ILE A 86 6.27 -11.20 -9.94
C ILE A 86 6.04 -12.20 -11.08
N HIS A 87 5.20 -11.84 -12.04
CA HIS A 87 4.89 -12.68 -13.20
C HIS A 87 6.15 -13.02 -14.00
N THR A 88 6.91 -12.01 -14.38
CA THR A 88 8.16 -12.21 -15.15
C THR A 88 9.13 -13.08 -14.38
N TYR A 89 9.35 -12.78 -13.10
CA TYR A 89 10.25 -13.55 -12.24
C TYR A 89 9.80 -15.02 -12.11
N ALA A 90 8.50 -15.26 -11.90
CA ALA A 90 7.96 -16.60 -11.77
C ALA A 90 8.18 -17.43 -13.04
N ARG A 91 7.96 -16.83 -14.20
CA ARG A 91 8.17 -17.51 -15.48
C ARG A 91 9.64 -17.79 -15.77
N GLU A 92 10.52 -16.85 -15.51
CA GLU A 92 11.96 -17.01 -15.70
C GLU A 92 12.55 -18.12 -14.80
N HIS A 93 11.95 -18.34 -13.62
CA HIS A 93 12.43 -19.33 -12.65
C HIS A 93 11.60 -20.61 -12.60
N GLY A 94 10.64 -20.80 -13.51
CA GLY A 94 9.81 -21.99 -13.59
C GLY A 94 8.96 -22.23 -12.33
N ILE A 95 8.41 -21.16 -11.74
CA ILE A 95 7.60 -21.24 -10.52
C ILE A 95 6.15 -21.59 -10.94
N ASP A 96 5.65 -22.72 -10.49
CA ASP A 96 4.33 -23.23 -10.86
C ASP A 96 3.18 -22.64 -10.01
N LYS A 97 3.47 -22.09 -8.85
CA LYS A 97 2.46 -21.57 -7.92
C LYS A 97 3.00 -20.45 -7.07
N LEU A 98 2.23 -19.39 -6.96
CA LEU A 98 2.55 -18.22 -6.12
C LEU A 98 1.76 -18.23 -4.82
N LEU A 99 2.45 -18.00 -3.71
CA LEU A 99 1.86 -17.87 -2.39
C LEU A 99 1.90 -16.42 -1.93
N PHE A 100 0.75 -15.81 -1.78
CA PHE A 100 0.60 -14.45 -1.30
C PHE A 100 0.38 -14.45 0.21
N LEU A 101 1.34 -13.91 0.95
CA LEU A 101 1.31 -13.92 2.40
C LEU A 101 0.41 -12.83 2.97
N SER A 102 -0.33 -13.16 4.03
CA SER A 102 -1.10 -12.17 4.78
C SER A 102 -0.18 -11.09 5.36
N ARG A 103 -0.61 -9.86 5.40
CA ARG A 103 -1.88 -9.20 5.09
C ARG A 103 -1.87 -8.60 3.69
N ASP A 104 -0.75 -8.00 3.31
CA ASP A 104 -0.58 -7.20 2.10
C ASP A 104 -0.77 -8.04 0.82
N GLY A 105 -0.48 -9.35 0.91
CA GLY A 105 -0.67 -10.30 -0.17
C GLY A 105 -2.12 -10.47 -0.64
N ASP A 106 -3.14 -10.08 0.14
CA ASP A 106 -4.53 -10.25 -0.27
C ASP A 106 -4.88 -9.34 -1.46
N ILE A 107 -4.58 -8.05 -1.35
CA ILE A 107 -4.81 -7.08 -2.44
C ILE A 107 -3.97 -7.45 -3.67
N LEU A 108 -2.70 -7.80 -3.45
CA LEU A 108 -1.80 -8.19 -4.53
C LEU A 108 -2.28 -9.45 -5.26
N ARG A 109 -2.78 -10.45 -4.55
CA ARG A 109 -3.34 -11.67 -5.15
C ARG A 109 -4.57 -11.38 -5.99
N GLN A 110 -5.48 -10.54 -5.49
CA GLN A 110 -6.67 -10.15 -6.24
C GLN A 110 -6.30 -9.44 -7.54
N ALA A 111 -5.39 -8.48 -7.48
CA ALA A 111 -4.90 -7.78 -8.66
C ALA A 111 -4.16 -8.72 -9.63
N TYR A 112 -3.33 -9.61 -9.10
CA TYR A 112 -2.58 -10.58 -9.87
C TYR A 112 -3.51 -11.55 -10.62
N ALA A 113 -4.56 -12.04 -9.96
CA ALA A 113 -5.55 -12.92 -10.59
C ALA A 113 -6.35 -12.25 -11.72
N VAL A 114 -6.53 -10.94 -11.67
CA VAL A 114 -7.14 -10.17 -12.78
C VAL A 114 -6.18 -10.05 -13.97
N LEU A 115 -4.89 -9.84 -13.70
CA LEU A 115 -3.88 -9.65 -14.73
C LEU A 115 -3.44 -10.98 -15.39
N PHE A 116 -3.35 -12.05 -14.59
CA PHE A 116 -2.83 -13.35 -14.98
C PHE A 116 -3.75 -14.48 -14.51
N PRO A 117 -4.96 -14.58 -15.03
CA PRO A 117 -6.00 -15.50 -14.54
C PRO A 117 -5.64 -16.99 -14.66
N GLU A 118 -4.72 -17.34 -15.56
CA GLU A 118 -4.29 -18.72 -15.79
C GLU A 118 -3.24 -19.20 -14.77
N GLU A 119 -2.67 -18.28 -13.99
CA GLU A 119 -1.61 -18.63 -13.05
C GLU A 119 -2.16 -19.04 -11.69
N LYS A 120 -1.55 -20.08 -11.12
CA LYS A 120 -1.98 -20.64 -9.84
C LYS A 120 -1.52 -19.75 -8.68
N THR A 121 -2.47 -19.19 -7.96
CA THR A 121 -2.21 -18.36 -6.80
C THR A 121 -2.95 -18.87 -5.57
N GLU A 122 -2.35 -18.70 -4.38
CA GLU A 122 -2.98 -19.02 -3.12
C GLU A 122 -2.68 -17.94 -2.09
N TYR A 123 -3.67 -17.61 -1.25
CA TYR A 123 -3.48 -16.73 -0.11
C TYR A 123 -3.14 -17.53 1.13
N VAL A 124 -2.05 -17.18 1.80
CA VAL A 124 -1.54 -17.95 2.94
C VAL A 124 -1.52 -17.08 4.20
N TYR A 125 -2.17 -17.58 5.24
CA TYR A 125 -2.11 -16.96 6.55
C TYR A 125 -0.73 -17.15 7.17
N TRP A 126 0.01 -16.08 7.23
CA TRP A 126 1.37 -16.06 7.75
C TRP A 126 1.59 -14.83 8.61
N SER A 127 2.39 -14.95 9.64
CA SER A 127 2.76 -13.81 10.45
C SER A 127 4.26 -13.78 10.72
N ARG A 128 4.80 -12.58 10.88
CA ARG A 128 6.20 -12.37 11.23
C ARG A 128 6.55 -13.07 12.56
N ALA A 129 5.63 -13.04 13.51
CA ALA A 129 5.80 -13.73 14.78
C ALA A 129 5.88 -15.27 14.62
N ALA A 130 5.03 -15.84 13.75
CA ALA A 130 5.07 -17.27 13.44
C ALA A 130 6.38 -17.65 12.76
N ALA A 131 6.78 -16.89 11.72
CA ALA A 131 8.04 -17.09 11.03
C ALA A 131 9.22 -17.10 11.99
N THR A 132 9.33 -16.06 12.83
CA THR A 132 10.45 -15.91 13.76
C THR A 132 10.49 -17.04 14.80
N LYS A 133 9.33 -17.48 15.29
CA LYS A 133 9.25 -18.61 16.23
C LYS A 133 9.69 -19.93 15.58
N LEU A 134 9.24 -20.20 14.36
CA LEU A 134 9.65 -21.39 13.63
C LEU A 134 11.16 -21.38 13.33
N MET A 135 11.69 -20.20 13.02
CA MET A 135 13.13 -20.02 12.75
C MET A 135 14.00 -19.99 14.00
N ALA A 136 13.43 -19.84 15.20
CA ALA A 136 14.19 -19.72 16.45
C ALA A 136 15.13 -20.90 16.71
N ARG A 137 14.74 -22.10 16.27
CA ARG A 137 15.58 -23.31 16.38
C ARG A 137 16.85 -23.20 15.52
N TYR A 138 16.75 -22.58 14.37
CA TYR A 138 17.84 -22.49 13.38
C TYR A 138 18.66 -21.20 13.54
N ASN A 139 18.03 -20.14 13.99
CA ASN A 139 18.67 -18.84 14.17
C ASN A 139 18.25 -18.20 15.50
N ARG A 140 18.82 -18.70 16.60
CA ARG A 140 18.56 -18.19 17.96
C ARG A 140 18.98 -16.72 18.12
N TYR A 141 20.09 -16.33 17.51
CA TYR A 141 20.59 -14.97 17.60
C TYR A 141 19.59 -13.96 17.03
N ASP A 142 19.03 -14.19 15.84
CA ASP A 142 18.03 -13.28 15.26
C ASP A 142 16.74 -13.24 16.07
N PHE A 143 16.34 -14.36 16.67
CA PHE A 143 15.18 -14.40 17.54
C PHE A 143 15.37 -13.51 18.78
N PHE A 144 16.48 -13.67 19.51
CA PHE A 144 16.77 -12.87 20.69
C PHE A 144 17.03 -11.41 20.33
N ARG A 145 17.74 -11.13 19.24
CA ARG A 145 17.96 -9.79 18.73
C ARG A 145 16.67 -9.05 18.52
N ARG A 146 15.70 -9.63 17.82
CA ARG A 146 14.42 -8.99 17.47
C ARG A 146 13.52 -8.75 18.67
N TYR A 147 13.46 -9.71 19.59
CA TYR A 147 12.49 -9.67 20.66
C TYR A 147 13.04 -9.20 22.00
N LEU A 148 14.32 -9.32 22.22
CA LEU A 148 14.96 -8.98 23.47
C LEU A 148 15.93 -7.81 23.32
N TYR A 149 17.03 -8.01 22.60
CA TYR A 149 18.10 -7.02 22.58
C TYR A 149 17.67 -5.64 22.03
N HIS A 150 16.86 -5.59 20.99
CA HIS A 150 16.32 -4.32 20.46
C HIS A 150 15.32 -3.62 21.39
N LYS A 151 14.86 -4.30 22.44
CA LYS A 151 13.91 -3.77 23.40
C LYS A 151 14.52 -3.55 24.78
N ALA A 152 15.76 -3.92 24.98
CA ALA A 152 16.50 -3.73 26.22
C ALA A 152 17.12 -2.33 26.31
N ASP A 153 16.30 -1.30 26.06
CA ASP A 153 16.69 0.11 26.06
C ASP A 153 16.06 0.90 27.23
N GLY A 154 15.40 0.20 28.15
CA GLY A 154 14.70 0.79 29.29
C GLY A 154 13.30 1.32 28.98
N THR A 155 12.81 1.22 27.73
CA THR A 155 11.46 1.68 27.36
C THR A 155 10.40 0.59 27.50
N TYR A 156 10.80 -0.69 27.44
CA TYR A 156 9.88 -1.83 27.55
C TYR A 156 10.03 -2.54 28.90
N THR A 157 8.90 -2.91 29.48
CA THR A 157 8.89 -3.78 30.66
C THR A 157 9.14 -5.24 30.26
N LEU A 158 9.64 -6.05 31.21
CA LEU A 158 9.81 -7.49 31.03
C LEU A 158 8.51 -8.16 30.57
N GLU A 159 7.37 -7.78 31.15
CA GLU A 159 6.06 -8.28 30.73
C GLU A 159 5.74 -7.95 29.28
N GLN A 160 5.94 -6.71 28.84
CA GLN A 160 5.70 -6.30 27.45
C GLN A 160 6.57 -7.08 26.45
N ILE A 161 7.82 -7.33 26.83
CA ILE A 161 8.74 -8.10 26.01
C ILE A 161 8.26 -9.56 25.90
N LEU A 162 7.98 -10.21 27.02
CA LEU A 162 7.47 -11.57 27.04
C LEU A 162 6.15 -11.71 26.28
N LYS A 163 5.25 -10.76 26.42
CA LYS A 163 3.99 -10.70 25.65
C LYS A 163 4.24 -10.62 24.15
N SER A 164 5.19 -9.81 23.71
CA SER A 164 5.55 -9.73 22.29
C SER A 164 6.14 -11.03 21.74
N MET A 165 6.77 -11.80 22.60
CA MET A 165 7.32 -13.13 22.29
C MET A 165 6.29 -14.25 22.43
N ARG A 166 5.09 -13.98 22.98
CA ARG A 166 4.09 -14.97 23.39
C ARG A 166 4.66 -15.98 24.43
N LEU A 167 5.37 -15.46 25.39
CA LEU A 167 6.04 -16.20 26.48
C LEU A 167 5.64 -15.70 27.86
N GLU A 168 4.43 -15.15 27.97
CA GLU A 168 3.89 -14.58 29.22
C GLU A 168 3.94 -15.57 30.39
N PHE A 169 3.78 -16.83 30.11
CA PHE A 169 3.83 -17.91 31.10
C PHE A 169 5.19 -18.05 31.83
N LEU A 170 6.23 -17.39 31.32
CA LEU A 170 7.54 -17.36 31.98
C LEU A 170 7.69 -16.20 32.95
N LEU A 171 6.76 -15.25 32.99
CA LEU A 171 6.90 -14.03 33.78
C LEU A 171 7.14 -14.30 35.25
N ASP A 172 6.31 -15.12 35.89
CA ASP A 172 6.42 -15.45 37.32
C ASP A 172 7.77 -16.08 37.68
N ARG A 173 8.26 -16.96 36.80
CA ARG A 173 9.56 -17.62 37.01
C ARG A 173 10.74 -16.66 36.87
N LEU A 174 10.63 -15.68 36.00
CA LEU A 174 11.67 -14.65 35.83
C LEU A 174 11.64 -13.63 36.97
N LEU A 175 10.47 -13.22 37.45
CA LEU A 175 10.32 -12.32 38.57
C LEU A 175 10.82 -12.93 39.91
N GLN A 176 10.79 -14.24 40.06
CA GLN A 176 11.44 -14.90 41.19
C GLN A 176 12.96 -14.74 41.19
N ARG A 177 13.57 -14.61 40.03
CA ARG A 177 15.03 -14.45 39.86
C ARG A 177 15.45 -12.99 39.71
N LEU A 178 14.56 -12.15 39.20
CA LEU A 178 14.79 -10.73 38.90
C LEU A 178 13.66 -9.86 39.53
N PRO A 179 13.44 -9.92 40.86
CA PRO A 179 12.24 -9.35 41.48
C PRO A 179 12.12 -7.83 41.35
N HIS A 180 13.21 -7.13 41.07
CA HIS A 180 13.25 -5.67 40.96
C HIS A 180 13.41 -5.18 39.53
N GLU A 181 13.53 -6.09 38.55
CA GLU A 181 13.79 -5.75 37.15
C GLU A 181 12.48 -5.58 36.38
N THR A 182 11.89 -4.40 36.47
CA THR A 182 10.67 -4.08 35.71
C THR A 182 10.97 -3.74 34.25
N TYR A 183 12.08 -3.06 34.00
CA TYR A 183 12.54 -2.67 32.66
C TYR A 183 13.83 -3.37 32.30
N LEU A 184 13.94 -3.85 31.08
CA LEU A 184 15.18 -4.41 30.59
C LEU A 184 16.03 -3.32 29.94
N THR A 185 17.30 -3.30 30.35
CA THR A 185 18.35 -2.42 29.81
C THR A 185 19.53 -3.24 29.33
N SER A 186 20.45 -2.63 28.60
CA SER A 186 21.69 -3.29 28.19
C SER A 186 22.59 -3.73 29.35
N GLY A 187 22.33 -3.23 30.55
CA GLY A 187 23.10 -3.59 31.77
C GLY A 187 22.53 -4.77 32.56
N ASN A 188 21.28 -5.19 32.30
CA ASN A 188 20.62 -6.28 33.03
C ASN A 188 20.08 -7.41 32.13
N VAL A 189 20.47 -7.43 30.87
CA VAL A 189 20.15 -8.49 29.88
C VAL A 189 21.31 -9.45 29.69
#